data_eecf278303195808d84f43e799505a9b
#
_entry.id   eecf278303195808d84f43e799505a9b
#
_cell.length_a   1.000
_cell.length_b   1.000
_cell.length_c   1.000
_cell.angle_alpha   90.00
_cell.angle_beta   90.00
_cell.angle_gamma   90.00
#
_symmetry.space_group_name_H-M   'P 1'
#
loop_
_entity.id
_entity.type
_entity.pdbx_description
1 polymer ?
#
loop_
_entity_poly.entity_id
_entity_poly.type
_entity_poly.pdbx_seq_one_letter_code
_entity_poly.pdbx_strand_id
1 'polypeptide(L)'
;LVSDFMLGEWGTESGLSANTAFLKDDVLTMEFEVPGFSNKDIKVSVEDRLLEIKAEKDHRKFQKKYKIHDAFDINETNAIAKDGLLTISIPKYEDRKAKLIQVKVK
;
A
#
# COMPACT_ATOMS: atom_id res chain seq x y z
N LEU A 1 0.55 -13.08 5.42
CA LEU A 1 -0.22 -11.93 5.86
C LEU A 1 -0.39 -10.91 4.77
N VAL A 2 0.71 -10.52 4.16
CA VAL A 2 0.62 -9.55 3.09
C VAL A 2 -0.23 -10.06 1.96
N SER A 3 -0.15 -11.34 1.67
CA SER A 3 -0.90 -11.93 0.58
C SER A 3 -2.40 -11.97 0.84
N ASP A 4 -2.82 -11.76 2.07
CA ASP A 4 -4.26 -11.69 2.36
C ASP A 4 -4.88 -10.41 1.78
N PHE A 5 -4.06 -9.40 1.56
CA PHE A 5 -4.55 -8.10 1.10
C PHE A 5 -4.10 -7.78 -0.32
N MET A 6 -3.08 -8.46 -0.80
CA MET A 6 -2.52 -8.22 -2.12
C MET A 6 -2.45 -9.54 -2.86
N LEU A 7 -2.77 -9.51 -4.16
CA LEU A 7 -2.79 -10.71 -4.96
C LEU A 7 -1.42 -11.10 -5.49
N GLY A 8 -0.45 -10.22 -5.39
CA GLY A 8 0.87 -10.54 -5.84
C GLY A 8 1.72 -9.33 -6.11
N GLU A 9 2.98 -9.58 -6.30
CA GLU A 9 3.95 -8.55 -6.59
C GLU A 9 4.45 -8.76 -8.02
N TRP A 10 4.51 -7.68 -8.77
CA TRP A 10 4.85 -7.75 -10.18
C TRP A 10 6.11 -6.95 -10.47
N GLY A 11 6.98 -7.51 -11.30
CA GLY A 11 8.09 -6.78 -11.85
C GLY A 11 8.90 -6.02 -10.82
N THR A 12 9.32 -6.69 -9.80
CA THR A 12 10.05 -6.03 -8.75
C THR A 12 11.45 -5.70 -9.17
N GLU A 13 11.82 -4.51 -8.84
CA GLU A 13 13.19 -4.08 -8.91
C GLU A 13 13.64 -3.87 -7.49
N SER A 14 14.66 -4.54 -7.13
CA SER A 14 15.10 -4.46 -5.80
C SER A 14 15.93 -3.22 -5.55
N GLY A 15 16.01 -2.75 -4.47
CA GLY A 15 16.78 -1.62 -4.07
C GLY A 15 16.42 -1.28 -2.69
N LEU A 16 15.34 -1.86 -2.23
CA LEU A 16 14.86 -1.58 -0.91
C LEU A 16 14.84 -2.83 -0.09
N SER A 17 15.14 -2.66 1.13
CA SER A 17 15.24 -3.76 2.02
C SER A 17 13.88 -4.17 2.51
N ALA A 18 13.16 -3.46 3.18
CA ALA A 18 12.03 -3.97 3.93
C ALA A 18 10.75 -3.30 3.56
N ASN A 19 9.71 -4.07 3.52
CA ASN A 19 8.38 -3.54 3.47
C ASN A 19 7.53 -4.34 4.43
N THR A 20 6.50 -3.69 4.94
CA THR A 20 5.52 -4.34 5.79
C THR A 20 4.15 -3.93 5.30
N ALA A 21 3.18 -4.79 5.55
CA ALA A 21 1.80 -4.49 5.24
C ALA A 21 0.94 -5.06 6.34
N PHE A 22 -0.02 -4.28 6.78
CA PHE A 22 -0.91 -4.73 7.83
C PHE A 22 -2.26 -4.05 7.69
N LEU A 23 -3.25 -4.65 8.31
CA LEU A 23 -4.60 -4.12 8.30
C LEU A 23 -4.89 -3.56 9.69
N LYS A 24 -5.27 -2.30 9.75
CA LYS A 24 -5.63 -1.66 11.01
C LYS A 24 -6.84 -0.78 10.78
N ASP A 25 -7.90 -1.01 11.56
CA ASP A 25 -9.13 -0.22 11.47
C ASP A 25 -9.69 -0.19 10.06
N ASP A 26 -9.66 -1.36 9.38
CA ASP A 26 -10.16 -1.51 8.02
C ASP A 26 -9.39 -0.70 6.99
N VAL A 27 -8.14 -0.35 7.31
CA VAL A 27 -7.26 0.34 6.39
C VAL A 27 -6.03 -0.50 6.14
N LEU A 28 -5.76 -0.80 4.88
CA LEU A 28 -4.54 -1.48 4.51
C LEU A 28 -3.41 -0.46 4.53
N THR A 29 -2.41 -0.74 5.36
CA THR A 29 -1.26 0.15 5.48
C THR A 29 -0.03 -0.58 5.03
N MET A 30 0.73 0.04 4.15
CA MET A 30 1.97 -0.53 3.62
C MET A 30 3.09 0.45 3.89
N GLU A 31 4.21 -0.06 4.37
CA GLU A 31 5.36 0.78 4.70
C GLU A 31 6.58 0.30 3.95
N PHE A 32 7.29 1.23 3.33
CA PHE A 32 8.51 0.94 2.58
C PHE A 32 9.61 1.87 3.05
N GLU A 33 10.80 1.31 3.27
CA GLU A 33 11.95 2.13 3.59
C GLU A 33 12.50 2.72 2.30
N VAL A 34 12.60 4.03 2.25
CA VAL A 34 13.07 4.74 1.07
C VAL A 34 14.19 5.71 1.44
N PRO A 35 15.26 5.22 2.05
CA PRO A 35 16.33 6.12 2.52
C PRO A 35 17.02 6.80 1.34
N GLY A 36 17.19 8.09 1.47
CA GLY A 36 17.87 8.86 0.43
C GLY A 36 16.97 9.36 -0.68
N PHE A 37 15.71 8.98 -0.68
CA PHE A 37 14.75 9.52 -1.65
C PHE A 37 13.91 10.60 -1.00
N SER A 38 13.62 11.65 -1.75
CA SER A 38 12.73 12.69 -1.27
C SER A 38 11.38 12.52 -1.93
N ASN A 39 10.41 13.32 -1.51
CA ASN A 39 9.06 13.24 -2.08
C ASN A 39 9.08 13.43 -3.60
N LYS A 40 9.99 14.23 -4.10
CA LYS A 40 10.09 14.48 -5.53
C LYS A 40 10.57 13.27 -6.32
N ASP A 41 11.27 12.38 -5.65
CA ASP A 41 11.85 11.21 -6.30
C ASP A 41 10.89 10.04 -6.36
N ILE A 42 9.76 10.12 -5.67
CA ILE A 42 8.85 9.00 -5.49
C ILE A 42 7.52 9.28 -6.20
N LYS A 43 7.07 8.32 -6.97
CA LYS A 43 5.78 8.37 -7.65
C LYS A 43 4.97 7.16 -7.27
N VAL A 44 3.73 7.39 -6.89
CA VAL A 44 2.78 6.33 -6.58
C VAL A 44 1.59 6.49 -7.52
N SER A 45 1.23 5.44 -8.21
CA SER A 45 0.10 5.49 -9.13
C SER A 45 -0.73 4.24 -8.98
N VAL A 46 -1.99 4.34 -9.39
CA VAL A 46 -2.91 3.21 -9.36
C VAL A 46 -3.63 3.13 -10.69
N GLU A 47 -3.81 1.90 -11.17
CA GLU A 47 -4.52 1.67 -12.42
C GLU A 47 -5.01 0.24 -12.42
N ASP A 48 -6.30 0.05 -12.64
CA ASP A 48 -6.89 -1.29 -12.73
C ASP A 48 -6.50 -2.19 -11.56
N ARG A 49 -6.64 -1.68 -10.35
CA ARG A 49 -6.32 -2.41 -9.12
C ARG A 49 -4.82 -2.64 -8.94
N LEU A 50 -3.99 -2.08 -9.79
CA LEU A 50 -2.54 -2.18 -9.63
C LEU A 50 -2.00 -0.92 -8.98
N LEU A 51 -1.28 -1.11 -7.90
CA LEU A 51 -0.57 -0.03 -7.22
C LEU A 51 0.88 -0.11 -7.64
N GLU A 52 1.39 0.98 -8.19
CA GLU A 52 2.78 1.03 -8.61
C GLU A 52 3.52 2.08 -7.84
N ILE A 53 4.70 1.73 -7.35
CA ILE A 53 5.57 2.62 -6.61
C ILE A 53 6.88 2.70 -7.37
N LYS A 54 7.29 3.91 -7.73
CA LYS A 54 8.56 4.15 -8.39
C LYS A 54 9.34 5.20 -7.63
N ALA A 55 10.61 4.96 -7.45
CA ALA A 55 11.50 5.94 -6.86
C ALA A 55 12.79 5.94 -7.67
N GLU A 56 13.25 7.12 -8.03
CA GLU A 56 14.46 7.23 -8.83
C GLU A 56 15.23 8.48 -8.44
N LYS A 57 16.52 8.31 -8.19
CA LYS A 57 17.41 9.42 -7.88
C LYS A 57 18.82 9.03 -8.23
N ASP A 58 19.45 9.80 -9.10
CA ASP A 58 20.81 9.55 -9.54
C ASP A 58 20.94 8.16 -10.14
N HIS A 59 21.72 7.28 -9.53
CA HIS A 59 21.87 5.91 -10.00
C HIS A 59 21.01 4.91 -9.28
N ARG A 60 20.17 5.39 -8.36
CA ARG A 60 19.33 4.52 -7.55
C ARG A 60 17.93 4.48 -8.15
N LYS A 61 17.41 3.28 -8.28
CA LYS A 61 16.12 3.08 -8.90
C LYS A 61 15.39 1.94 -8.20
N PHE A 62 14.10 2.15 -7.99
CA PHE A 62 13.28 1.19 -7.30
C PHE A 62 11.88 1.21 -7.93
N GLN A 63 11.31 0.04 -8.13
CA GLN A 63 9.97 -0.05 -8.68
C GLN A 63 9.30 -1.31 -8.14
N LYS A 64 8.07 -1.15 -7.67
CA LYS A 64 7.27 -2.28 -7.23
C LYS A 64 5.84 -2.11 -7.68
N LYS A 65 5.19 -3.23 -7.94
CA LYS A 65 3.78 -3.25 -8.32
C LYS A 65 3.06 -4.28 -7.49
N TYR A 66 1.87 -3.92 -7.04
CA TYR A 66 1.05 -4.82 -6.24
C TYR A 66 -0.37 -4.79 -6.77
N LYS A 67 -0.98 -5.95 -6.83
CA LYS A 67 -2.40 -6.02 -7.16
C LYS A 67 -3.18 -6.01 -5.85
N ILE A 68 -4.09 -5.05 -5.72
CA ILE A 68 -4.79 -4.81 -4.46
C ILE A 68 -6.14 -5.52 -4.49
N HIS A 69 -6.46 -6.19 -3.39
CA HIS A 69 -7.71 -6.92 -3.25
C HIS A 69 -8.92 -6.02 -3.45
N ASP A 70 -9.99 -6.62 -3.98
CA ASP A 70 -11.19 -5.87 -4.35
C ASP A 70 -11.93 -5.21 -3.18
N ALA A 71 -11.65 -5.64 -1.97
CA ALA A 71 -12.29 -5.06 -0.79
C ALA A 71 -11.81 -3.65 -0.48
N PHE A 72 -10.70 -3.23 -1.07
CA PHE A 72 -10.10 -1.93 -0.77
C PHE A 72 -10.42 -0.92 -1.85
N ASP A 73 -10.70 0.29 -1.42
CA ASP A 73 -11.03 1.39 -2.33
C ASP A 73 -9.74 2.03 -2.82
N ILE A 74 -9.26 1.53 -3.93
CA ILE A 74 -7.96 1.96 -4.46
C ILE A 74 -7.97 3.43 -4.88
N ASN A 75 -9.15 4.00 -5.13
CA ASN A 75 -9.26 5.40 -5.50
C ASN A 75 -9.03 6.33 -4.30
N GLU A 76 -9.07 5.78 -3.10
CA GLU A 76 -8.82 6.55 -1.88
C GLU A 76 -7.42 6.27 -1.33
N THR A 77 -6.52 5.84 -2.19
CA THR A 77 -5.14 5.59 -1.78
C THR A 77 -4.47 6.88 -1.36
N ASN A 78 -3.80 6.83 -0.22
CA ASN A 78 -3.06 7.96 0.30
C ASN A 78 -1.60 7.53 0.51
N ALA A 79 -0.67 8.42 0.20
CA ALA A 79 0.75 8.12 0.33
C ALA A 79 1.47 9.28 0.99
N ILE A 80 2.29 8.96 1.97
CA ILE A 80 3.08 9.95 2.69
C ILE A 80 4.50 9.44 2.79
N ALA A 81 5.45 10.28 2.38
CA ALA A 81 6.87 9.96 2.53
C ALA A 81 7.47 10.93 3.53
N LYS A 82 8.05 10.37 4.58
CA LYS A 82 8.63 11.19 5.63
C LYS A 82 9.75 10.43 6.32
N ASP A 83 10.87 11.10 6.52
CA ASP A 83 12.00 10.54 7.27
C ASP A 83 12.45 9.17 6.75
N GLY A 84 12.45 9.02 5.42
CA GLY A 84 12.93 7.80 4.82
C GLY A 84 11.92 6.66 4.83
N LEU A 85 10.68 6.95 5.16
CA LEU A 85 9.64 5.94 5.18
C LEU A 85 8.47 6.38 4.31
N LEU A 86 8.07 5.52 3.38
CA LEU A 86 6.89 5.74 2.55
C LEU A 86 5.75 4.92 3.12
N THR A 87 4.68 5.59 3.50
CA THR A 87 3.51 4.92 4.05
C THR A 87 2.34 5.09 3.08
N ILE A 88 1.74 3.98 2.68
CA ILE A 88 0.59 3.97 1.78
C ILE A 88 -0.59 3.41 2.54
N SER A 89 -1.72 4.10 2.46
CA SER A 89 -2.94 3.69 3.16
C SER A 89 -4.08 3.58 2.16
N ILE A 90 -4.80 2.47 2.21
CA ILE A 90 -5.94 2.21 1.33
C ILE A 90 -7.08 1.68 2.19
N PRO A 91 -8.17 2.44 2.34
CA PRO A 91 -9.28 1.98 3.18
C PRO A 91 -10.13 0.96 2.44
N LYS A 92 -10.85 0.15 3.19
CA LYS A 92 -11.84 -0.71 2.60
C LYS A 92 -13.03 0.13 2.14
N TYR A 93 -13.75 -0.37 1.15
CA TYR A 93 -15.04 0.23 0.82
C TYR A 93 -15.94 0.17 2.05
N GLU A 94 -16.82 1.15 2.17
CA GLU A 94 -17.67 1.25 3.34
C GLU A 94 -18.48 -0.01 3.58
N ASP A 95 -18.99 -0.62 2.52
CA ASP A 95 -19.80 -1.83 2.62
C ASP A 95 -18.98 -3.08 2.88
N ARG A 96 -17.66 -2.97 2.89
CA ARG A 96 -16.77 -4.10 3.18
C ARG A 96 -16.13 -4.01 4.54
N LYS A 97 -16.39 -2.94 5.29
CA LYS A 97 -15.82 -2.78 6.62
C LYS A 97 -16.55 -3.66 7.62
N ALA A 98 -15.81 -4.08 8.65
CA ALA A 98 -16.39 -4.87 9.70
C ALA A 98 -17.44 -4.04 10.44
N LYS A 99 -18.55 -4.69 10.77
CA LYS A 99 -19.64 -4.03 11.48
C LYS A 99 -19.98 -4.81 12.73
N LEU A 100 -20.24 -4.08 13.77
CA LEU A 100 -20.69 -4.71 15.00
C LEU A 100 -22.17 -5.06 14.84
N ILE A 101 -22.46 -6.35 14.97
CA ILE A 101 -23.83 -6.82 14.94
C ILE A 101 -24.18 -7.33 16.33
N GLN A 102 -25.16 -6.72 16.92
CA GLN A 102 -25.58 -7.12 18.25
C GLN A 102 -26.78 -8.04 18.11
N VAL A 103 -26.60 -9.28 18.55
CA VAL A 103 -27.65 -10.29 18.45
C VAL A 103 -28.46 -10.28 19.72
N LYS A 104 -29.77 -10.17 19.56
CA LYS A 104 -30.67 -10.20 20.73
C LYS A 104 -30.94 -11.64 21.09
N VAL A 105 -30.66 -11.99 22.33
CA VAL A 105 -30.86 -13.32 22.84
C VAL A 105 -32.28 -13.40 23.41
N LYS A 106 -33.00 -14.44 23.00
CA LYS A 106 -34.34 -14.67 23.48
C LYS A 106 -34.36 -15.78 24.53
#